data_1b61fc2adff3c51613a7a6e015207925
#
_entry.id   1b61fc2adff3c51613a7a6e015207925
#
_cell.length_a   1.000
_cell.length_b   1.000
_cell.length_c   1.000
_cell.angle_alpha   90.00
_cell.angle_beta   90.00
_cell.angle_gamma   90.00
#
_symmetry.space_group_name_H-M   'P 1'
#
loop_
_entity.id
_entity.type
_entity.pdbx_description
1 polymer ?
#
loop_
_entity_poly.entity_id
_entity_poly.type
_entity_poly.pdbx_seq_one_letter_code
_entity_poly.pdbx_strand_id
1 'polypeptide(L)'
;MSNNNSVKITGMIIVGVLLVMLIGTYAFFAASSSRETITATGISSITVVPDLVSVYFNIETNGSDAKNAKDANAKITDAITQKLIDAGFEKNQIETMNYNVYEDFEYTYDKYSSKRVSKGYKAVHSIRIKFSANDSDKIGEVIDAGIDSGAMLSYINFELSQEFENQNKAEALRLASVDARTKAESMADGLNAKLGKIVSVSNSDFGYTQWLAYDNAAGAMVKSAEISSSIQPSEHEINAQVSVVYKLK
;
A
#
# COMPACT_ATOMS: atom_id res chain seq x y z
N MET A 1 -75.24 -27.52 -37.62
CA MET A 1 -74.82 -26.08 -37.36
C MET A 1 -73.67 -25.97 -36.30
N SER A 2 -72.85 -27.01 -36.12
CA SER A 2 -71.80 -26.99 -35.09
C SER A 2 -70.34 -26.63 -35.53
N ASN A 3 -70.18 -26.48 -36.88
CA ASN A 3 -68.80 -26.38 -37.42
C ASN A 3 -68.21 -24.94 -37.47
N ASN A 4 -69.07 -23.93 -37.31
CA ASN A 4 -68.71 -22.50 -37.52
C ASN A 4 -68.06 -21.91 -36.24
N ASN A 5 -68.32 -22.46 -35.05
CA ASN A 5 -67.77 -21.96 -33.80
C ASN A 5 -66.36 -22.48 -33.54
N SER A 6 -66.08 -23.73 -33.90
CA SER A 6 -64.73 -24.31 -33.77
C SER A 6 -63.72 -23.60 -34.68
N VAL A 7 -64.09 -23.23 -35.90
CA VAL A 7 -63.21 -22.45 -36.79
C VAL A 7 -62.93 -21.08 -36.25
N LYS A 8 -63.95 -20.43 -35.64
CA LYS A 8 -63.74 -19.11 -34.99
C LYS A 8 -62.83 -19.20 -33.77
N ILE A 9 -62.98 -20.19 -32.95
CA ILE A 9 -62.15 -20.43 -31.77
C ILE A 9 -60.70 -20.73 -32.19
N THR A 10 -60.49 -21.61 -33.18
CA THR A 10 -59.17 -21.91 -33.72
C THR A 10 -58.50 -20.66 -34.32
N GLY A 11 -59.27 -19.84 -35.06
CA GLY A 11 -58.77 -18.55 -35.59
C GLY A 11 -58.35 -17.58 -34.49
N MET A 12 -59.13 -17.44 -33.40
CA MET A 12 -58.73 -16.63 -32.24
C MET A 12 -57.47 -17.11 -31.57
N ILE A 13 -57.30 -18.42 -31.41
CA ILE A 13 -56.08 -19.00 -30.82
C ILE A 13 -54.87 -18.72 -31.69
N ILE A 14 -54.96 -18.87 -33.01
CA ILE A 14 -53.87 -18.60 -33.94
C ILE A 14 -53.50 -17.10 -33.89
N VAL A 15 -54.47 -16.20 -33.89
CA VAL A 15 -54.20 -14.74 -33.75
C VAL A 15 -53.56 -14.42 -32.40
N GLY A 16 -53.99 -15.04 -31.31
CA GLY A 16 -53.39 -14.88 -30.00
C GLY A 16 -51.91 -15.33 -29.95
N VAL A 17 -51.62 -16.52 -30.54
CA VAL A 17 -50.24 -17.01 -30.64
C VAL A 17 -49.36 -16.10 -31.49
N LEU A 18 -49.87 -15.58 -32.62
CA LEU A 18 -49.13 -14.63 -33.46
C LEU A 18 -48.85 -13.32 -32.75
N LEU A 19 -49.82 -12.80 -31.97
CA LEU A 19 -49.59 -11.62 -31.15
C LEU A 19 -48.54 -11.83 -30.07
N VAL A 20 -48.55 -12.95 -29.38
CA VAL A 20 -47.53 -13.29 -28.38
C VAL A 20 -46.16 -13.45 -29.02
N MET A 21 -46.06 -14.08 -30.19
CA MET A 21 -44.81 -14.15 -30.97
C MET A 21 -44.32 -12.76 -31.39
N LEU A 22 -45.17 -11.89 -31.86
CA LEU A 22 -44.79 -10.53 -32.24
C LEU A 22 -44.30 -9.70 -31.05
N ILE A 23 -44.97 -9.79 -29.90
CA ILE A 23 -44.56 -9.12 -28.68
C ILE A 23 -43.23 -9.73 -28.19
N GLY A 24 -43.08 -11.06 -28.23
CA GLY A 24 -41.83 -11.75 -27.85
C GLY A 24 -40.64 -11.38 -28.72
N THR A 25 -40.85 -11.34 -30.05
CA THR A 25 -39.79 -10.90 -30.98
C THR A 25 -39.43 -9.43 -30.81
N TYR A 26 -40.43 -8.56 -30.63
CA TYR A 26 -40.21 -7.13 -30.36
C TYR A 26 -39.41 -6.95 -29.04
N ALA A 27 -39.84 -7.61 -27.99
CA ALA A 27 -39.13 -7.58 -26.71
C ALA A 27 -37.71 -8.14 -26.79
N PHE A 28 -37.51 -9.22 -27.57
CA PHE A 28 -36.19 -9.80 -27.83
C PHE A 28 -35.29 -8.84 -28.61
N PHE A 29 -35.78 -8.24 -29.69
CA PHE A 29 -35.02 -7.23 -30.47
C PHE A 29 -34.76 -5.95 -29.66
N ALA A 30 -35.71 -5.50 -28.86
CA ALA A 30 -35.54 -4.34 -27.97
C ALA A 30 -34.51 -4.61 -26.85
N ALA A 31 -34.44 -5.86 -26.36
CA ALA A 31 -33.46 -6.27 -25.39
C ALA A 31 -32.06 -6.55 -25.99
N SER A 32 -32.05 -6.99 -27.27
CA SER A 32 -30.83 -7.30 -28.05
C SER A 32 -30.23 -6.13 -28.79
N SER A 33 -30.87 -4.94 -28.74
CA SER A 33 -30.29 -3.75 -29.35
C SER A 33 -28.92 -3.50 -28.73
N SER A 34 -27.88 -3.69 -29.51
CA SER A 34 -26.48 -3.44 -29.17
C SER A 34 -26.39 -2.04 -28.59
N ARG A 35 -26.19 -1.96 -27.26
CA ARG A 35 -26.02 -0.66 -26.62
C ARG A 35 -24.63 -0.19 -27.03
N GLU A 36 -24.56 0.73 -27.96
CA GLU A 36 -23.31 1.34 -28.33
C GLU A 36 -22.69 1.95 -27.09
N THR A 37 -21.51 1.45 -26.75
CA THR A 37 -20.75 1.87 -25.58
C THR A 37 -19.33 2.23 -25.97
N ILE A 38 -18.77 3.14 -25.22
CA ILE A 38 -17.38 3.52 -25.32
C ILE A 38 -16.71 3.28 -23.95
N THR A 39 -15.53 2.73 -23.97
CA THR A 39 -14.72 2.52 -22.75
C THR A 39 -13.54 3.47 -22.80
N ALA A 40 -13.38 4.25 -21.74
CA ALA A 40 -12.23 5.12 -21.57
C ALA A 40 -11.50 4.80 -20.27
N THR A 41 -10.17 4.75 -20.36
CA THR A 41 -9.32 4.58 -19.20
C THR A 41 -8.60 5.89 -18.91
N GLY A 42 -8.87 6.43 -17.73
CA GLY A 42 -8.16 7.58 -17.21
C GLY A 42 -7.05 7.16 -16.25
N ILE A 43 -6.00 7.93 -16.26
CA ILE A 43 -4.83 7.77 -15.41
C ILE A 43 -4.52 9.08 -14.73
N SER A 44 -3.96 9.01 -13.55
CA SER A 44 -3.38 10.18 -12.87
C SER A 44 -2.15 9.76 -12.09
N SER A 45 -1.26 10.70 -11.90
CA SER A 45 -0.12 10.59 -11.00
C SER A 45 -0.06 11.86 -10.17
N ILE A 46 0.08 11.70 -8.86
CA ILE A 46 0.31 12.81 -7.93
C ILE A 46 1.59 12.55 -7.15
N THR A 47 2.39 13.60 -7.00
CA THR A 47 3.61 13.57 -6.22
C THR A 47 3.33 14.08 -4.83
N VAL A 48 3.76 13.34 -3.80
CA VAL A 48 3.56 13.68 -2.39
C VAL A 48 4.87 13.56 -1.63
N VAL A 49 5.05 14.42 -0.63
CA VAL A 49 6.17 14.32 0.31
C VAL A 49 5.68 13.53 1.53
N PRO A 50 6.42 12.50 2.00
CA PRO A 50 6.09 11.76 3.20
C PRO A 50 5.89 12.65 4.43
N ASP A 51 4.91 12.33 5.25
CA ASP A 51 4.55 13.05 6.47
C ASP A 51 5.08 12.38 7.75
N LEU A 52 5.65 11.18 7.62
CA LEU A 52 6.23 10.41 8.73
C LEU A 52 7.67 10.01 8.42
N VAL A 53 8.48 9.90 9.47
CA VAL A 53 9.79 9.28 9.46
C VAL A 53 9.83 8.15 10.50
N SER A 54 10.43 7.04 10.13
CA SER A 54 10.65 5.86 10.97
C SER A 54 12.14 5.54 11.02
N VAL A 55 12.71 5.49 12.22
CA VAL A 55 14.09 5.11 12.46
C VAL A 55 14.13 3.73 13.09
N TYR A 56 14.85 2.80 12.48
CA TYR A 56 14.90 1.40 12.90
C TYR A 56 16.24 1.06 13.54
N PHE A 57 16.17 0.48 14.73
CA PHE A 57 17.35 -0.03 15.44
C PHE A 57 17.23 -1.51 15.68
N ASN A 58 18.41 -2.16 15.72
CA ASN A 58 18.58 -3.52 16.17
C ASN A 58 19.46 -3.54 17.42
N ILE A 59 18.97 -4.16 18.49
CA ILE A 59 19.66 -4.30 19.77
C ILE A 59 20.01 -5.78 19.92
N GLU A 60 21.29 -6.11 19.82
CA GLU A 60 21.78 -7.46 20.02
C GLU A 60 22.61 -7.55 21.31
N THR A 61 22.28 -8.51 22.15
CA THR A 61 23.01 -8.78 23.37
C THR A 61 23.28 -10.28 23.58
N ASN A 62 24.42 -10.60 24.15
CA ASN A 62 24.77 -11.95 24.44
C ASN A 62 24.75 -12.17 25.96
N GLY A 63 24.51 -13.43 26.38
CA GLY A 63 24.55 -13.85 27.78
C GLY A 63 24.93 -15.30 27.93
N SER A 64 25.44 -15.68 29.10
CA SER A 64 25.71 -17.09 29.44
C SER A 64 24.43 -17.94 29.44
N ASP A 65 23.29 -17.31 29.68
CA ASP A 65 21.97 -17.92 29.68
C ASP A 65 20.93 -16.91 29.10
N ALA A 66 19.73 -17.39 28.83
CA ALA A 66 18.65 -16.59 28.24
C ALA A 66 18.27 -15.38 29.11
N LYS A 67 18.34 -15.52 30.46
CA LYS A 67 18.00 -14.43 31.38
C LYS A 67 19.03 -13.31 31.27
N ASN A 68 20.29 -13.62 31.27
CA ASN A 68 21.37 -12.64 31.18
C ASN A 68 21.34 -11.89 29.83
N ALA A 69 21.15 -12.61 28.73
CA ALA A 69 20.99 -11.99 27.40
C ALA A 69 19.78 -11.01 27.36
N LYS A 70 18.62 -11.45 27.88
CA LYS A 70 17.41 -10.63 27.99
C LYS A 70 17.62 -9.40 28.88
N ASP A 71 18.21 -9.57 30.08
CA ASP A 71 18.39 -8.48 31.05
C ASP A 71 19.37 -7.42 30.51
N ALA A 72 20.41 -7.85 29.77
CA ALA A 72 21.31 -6.94 29.07
C ALA A 72 20.58 -6.15 27.96
N ASN A 73 19.72 -6.81 27.19
CA ASN A 73 18.91 -6.18 26.13
C ASN A 73 17.93 -5.14 26.69
N ALA A 74 17.26 -5.48 27.80
CA ALA A 74 16.34 -4.58 28.48
C ALA A 74 17.05 -3.29 28.95
N LYS A 75 18.27 -3.37 29.46
CA LYS A 75 19.04 -2.18 29.89
C LYS A 75 19.31 -1.22 28.74
N ILE A 76 19.67 -1.73 27.56
CA ILE A 76 19.91 -0.90 26.38
C ILE A 76 18.58 -0.26 25.92
N THR A 77 17.50 -1.06 25.85
CA THR A 77 16.17 -0.57 25.47
C THR A 77 15.67 0.51 26.41
N ASP A 78 15.82 0.33 27.72
CA ASP A 78 15.43 1.32 28.73
C ASP A 78 16.25 2.61 28.60
N ALA A 79 17.56 2.50 28.34
CA ALA A 79 18.44 3.65 28.12
C ALA A 79 18.04 4.47 26.88
N ILE A 80 17.74 3.79 25.76
CA ILE A 80 17.22 4.45 24.55
C ILE A 80 15.92 5.14 24.85
N THR A 81 14.97 4.41 25.47
CA THR A 81 13.66 4.94 25.79
C THR A 81 13.75 6.19 26.66
N GLN A 82 14.60 6.18 27.68
CA GLN A 82 14.80 7.33 28.57
C GLN A 82 15.38 8.53 27.82
N LYS A 83 16.43 8.34 27.01
CA LYS A 83 17.02 9.42 26.21
C LYS A 83 16.01 10.03 25.24
N LEU A 84 15.18 9.21 24.60
CA LEU A 84 14.14 9.70 23.67
C LEU A 84 13.04 10.49 24.44
N ILE A 85 12.63 10.04 25.61
CA ILE A 85 11.70 10.77 26.46
C ILE A 85 12.30 12.12 26.87
N ASP A 86 13.57 12.15 27.25
CA ASP A 86 14.28 13.38 27.64
C ASP A 86 14.42 14.35 26.44
N ALA A 87 14.50 13.82 25.20
CA ALA A 87 14.47 14.58 23.94
C ALA A 87 13.05 15.00 23.49
N GLY A 88 12.01 14.68 24.29
CA GLY A 88 10.62 15.10 24.05
C GLY A 88 9.80 14.16 23.18
N PHE A 89 10.25 12.93 22.97
CA PHE A 89 9.46 11.88 22.30
C PHE A 89 8.50 11.21 23.28
N GLU A 90 7.33 10.81 22.79
CA GLU A 90 6.37 10.04 23.56
C GLU A 90 6.67 8.54 23.50
N LYS A 91 6.39 7.81 24.58
CA LYS A 91 6.62 6.37 24.65
C LYS A 91 5.88 5.57 23.56
N ASN A 92 4.72 6.05 23.11
CA ASN A 92 3.92 5.44 22.04
C ASN A 92 4.57 5.57 20.64
N GLN A 93 5.58 6.43 20.49
CA GLN A 93 6.37 6.58 19.27
C GLN A 93 7.49 5.54 19.17
N ILE A 94 7.72 4.77 20.26
CA ILE A 94 8.75 3.72 20.34
C ILE A 94 8.05 2.37 20.28
N GLU A 95 8.18 1.66 19.17
CA GLU A 95 7.47 0.42 18.91
C GLU A 95 8.44 -0.76 18.84
N THR A 96 8.09 -1.87 19.48
CA THR A 96 8.81 -3.14 19.29
C THR A 96 8.29 -3.81 18.01
N MET A 97 9.19 -4.03 17.05
CA MET A 97 8.89 -4.73 15.80
C MET A 97 9.10 -6.24 15.93
N ASN A 98 10.17 -6.62 16.62
CA ASN A 98 10.50 -8.03 16.86
C ASN A 98 11.31 -8.17 18.14
N TYR A 99 11.10 -9.27 18.87
CA TYR A 99 11.91 -9.64 20.03
C TYR A 99 12.10 -11.15 20.06
N ASN A 100 13.37 -11.59 20.09
CA ASN A 100 13.69 -13.00 20.11
C ASN A 100 14.89 -13.27 21.01
N VAL A 101 14.85 -14.41 21.74
CA VAL A 101 15.96 -14.90 22.55
C VAL A 101 16.19 -16.37 22.20
N TYR A 102 17.38 -16.69 21.78
CA TYR A 102 17.74 -18.03 21.34
C TYR A 102 19.18 -18.40 21.74
N GLU A 103 19.46 -19.70 21.72
CA GLU A 103 20.80 -20.19 21.96
C GLU A 103 21.69 -19.98 20.73
N ASP A 104 22.80 -19.29 20.91
CA ASP A 104 23.79 -19.01 19.85
C ASP A 104 24.81 -20.13 19.76
N PHE A 105 25.14 -20.52 18.52
CA PHE A 105 26.04 -21.64 18.25
C PHE A 105 27.07 -21.30 17.20
N GLU A 106 28.24 -21.87 17.37
CA GLU A 106 29.28 -21.94 16.35
C GLU A 106 29.46 -23.39 15.87
N TYR A 107 29.58 -23.57 14.56
CA TYR A 107 29.95 -24.86 13.99
C TYR A 107 31.46 -24.86 13.70
N THR A 108 32.20 -25.67 14.45
CA THR A 108 33.60 -25.92 14.15
C THR A 108 33.71 -27.13 13.22
N TYR A 109 34.41 -26.94 12.11
CA TYR A 109 34.62 -27.99 11.11
C TYR A 109 36.02 -28.57 11.27
N ASP A 110 36.10 -29.88 11.49
CA ASP A 110 37.32 -30.67 11.37
C ASP A 110 37.23 -31.54 10.10
N LYS A 111 38.35 -32.06 9.61
CA LYS A 111 38.48 -32.78 8.32
C LYS A 111 37.45 -33.91 8.11
N TYR A 112 36.86 -34.42 9.20
CA TYR A 112 35.89 -35.54 9.16
C TYR A 112 34.62 -35.33 9.97
N SER A 113 34.46 -34.19 10.66
CA SER A 113 33.26 -33.94 11.48
C SER A 113 32.96 -32.45 11.64
N SER A 114 31.66 -32.12 11.81
CA SER A 114 31.23 -30.81 12.28
C SER A 114 30.76 -30.93 13.73
N LYS A 115 31.25 -30.06 14.60
CA LYS A 115 30.81 -30.00 16.01
C LYS A 115 30.11 -28.68 16.27
N ARG A 116 28.91 -28.76 16.83
CA ARG A 116 28.17 -27.62 17.34
C ARG A 116 28.67 -27.24 18.72
N VAL A 117 29.10 -25.99 18.89
CA VAL A 117 29.57 -25.44 20.16
C VAL A 117 28.65 -24.30 20.56
N SER A 118 28.07 -24.38 21.76
CA SER A 118 27.22 -23.28 22.27
C SER A 118 28.10 -22.08 22.63
N LYS A 119 27.67 -20.89 22.20
CA LYS A 119 28.24 -19.58 22.57
C LYS A 119 27.44 -18.89 23.67
N GLY A 120 26.44 -19.57 24.23
CA GLY A 120 25.47 -19.00 25.16
C GLY A 120 24.19 -18.60 24.47
N TYR A 121 23.57 -17.52 24.90
CA TYR A 121 22.31 -17.05 24.40
C TYR A 121 22.44 -15.64 23.79
N LYS A 122 21.69 -15.40 22.75
CA LYS A 122 21.58 -14.10 22.10
C LYS A 122 20.14 -13.60 22.24
N ALA A 123 19.97 -12.33 22.65
CA ALA A 123 18.70 -11.61 22.54
C ALA A 123 18.80 -10.58 21.42
N VAL A 124 17.81 -10.58 20.54
CA VAL A 124 17.69 -9.64 19.42
C VAL A 124 16.37 -8.91 19.56
N HIS A 125 16.43 -7.59 19.60
CA HIS A 125 15.29 -6.71 19.74
C HIS A 125 15.34 -5.65 18.66
N SER A 126 14.37 -5.65 17.75
CA SER A 126 14.22 -4.62 16.73
C SER A 126 13.15 -3.64 17.18
N ILE A 127 13.53 -2.37 17.26
CA ILE A 127 12.63 -1.27 17.61
C ILE A 127 12.52 -0.28 16.47
N ARG A 128 11.39 0.40 16.41
CA ARG A 128 11.11 1.49 15.49
C ARG A 128 10.72 2.73 16.30
N ILE A 129 11.30 3.86 15.96
CA ILE A 129 10.90 5.17 16.46
C ILE A 129 10.21 5.89 15.32
N LYS A 130 8.93 6.25 15.50
CA LYS A 130 8.08 6.83 14.46
C LYS A 130 7.59 8.20 14.91
N PHE A 131 7.80 9.21 14.05
CA PHE A 131 7.43 10.59 14.34
C PHE A 131 7.14 11.39 13.05
N SER A 132 6.71 12.65 13.19
CA SER A 132 6.41 13.50 12.04
C SER A 132 7.66 13.84 11.22
N ALA A 133 7.56 13.80 9.91
CA ALA A 133 8.64 14.26 9.02
C ALA A 133 8.92 15.77 9.14
N ASN A 134 7.99 16.53 9.72
CA ASN A 134 8.23 17.95 10.05
C ASN A 134 9.28 18.13 11.15
N ASP A 135 9.50 17.10 11.97
CA ASP A 135 10.53 17.05 13.01
C ASP A 135 11.82 16.36 12.52
N SER A 136 12.10 16.39 11.22
CA SER A 136 13.27 15.71 10.63
C SER A 136 14.62 16.18 11.18
N ASP A 137 14.68 17.38 11.74
CA ASP A 137 15.82 17.92 12.49
C ASP A 137 16.16 17.06 13.73
N LYS A 138 15.18 16.36 14.31
CA LYS A 138 15.36 15.44 15.43
C LYS A 138 15.90 14.06 15.04
N ILE A 139 16.04 13.74 13.74
CA ILE A 139 16.58 12.45 13.29
C ILE A 139 17.96 12.19 13.91
N GLY A 140 18.82 13.23 13.97
CA GLY A 140 20.13 13.13 14.60
C GLY A 140 20.06 12.75 16.08
N GLU A 141 19.16 13.37 16.84
CA GLU A 141 18.95 13.09 18.26
C GLU A 141 18.48 11.62 18.48
N VAL A 142 17.61 11.12 17.60
CA VAL A 142 17.15 9.73 17.64
C VAL A 142 18.28 8.77 17.33
N ILE A 143 19.13 9.06 16.33
CA ILE A 143 20.30 8.25 15.97
C ILE A 143 21.27 8.20 17.15
N ASP A 144 21.59 9.35 17.75
CA ASP A 144 22.51 9.45 18.88
C ASP A 144 21.97 8.69 20.09
N ALA A 145 20.68 8.86 20.41
CA ALA A 145 20.05 8.13 21.52
C ALA A 145 20.20 6.61 21.36
N GLY A 146 20.05 6.09 20.14
CA GLY A 146 20.21 4.67 19.84
C GLY A 146 21.67 4.20 19.94
N ILE A 147 22.56 4.84 19.17
CA ILE A 147 23.96 4.44 19.04
C ILE A 147 24.70 4.56 20.38
N ASP A 148 24.55 5.67 21.09
CA ASP A 148 25.17 5.90 22.40
C ASP A 148 24.68 4.95 23.49
N SER A 149 23.50 4.35 23.30
CA SER A 149 22.96 3.34 24.22
C SER A 149 23.40 1.92 23.85
N GLY A 150 24.05 1.73 22.70
CA GLY A 150 24.57 0.43 22.24
C GLY A 150 23.66 -0.29 21.24
N ALA A 151 22.68 0.39 20.65
CA ALA A 151 21.92 -0.16 19.53
C ALA A 151 22.64 0.09 18.19
N MET A 152 22.34 -0.74 17.21
CA MET A 152 22.78 -0.56 15.83
C MET A 152 21.66 0.08 15.02
N LEU A 153 21.96 1.18 14.32
CA LEU A 153 21.05 1.75 13.34
C LEU A 153 20.90 0.77 12.17
N SER A 154 19.67 0.36 11.88
CA SER A 154 19.38 -0.52 10.74
C SER A 154 19.14 0.28 9.47
N TYR A 155 18.13 1.13 9.48
CA TYR A 155 17.81 2.04 8.37
C TYR A 155 16.84 3.12 8.83
N ILE A 156 16.65 4.13 7.97
CA ILE A 156 15.66 5.19 8.13
C ILE A 156 14.72 5.11 6.93
N ASN A 157 13.43 5.24 7.19
CA ASN A 157 12.40 5.23 6.15
C ASN A 157 11.47 6.43 6.31
N PHE A 158 11.09 7.03 5.19
CA PHE A 158 10.07 8.06 5.12
C PHE A 158 8.78 7.42 4.59
N GLU A 159 7.68 7.62 5.30
CA GLU A 159 6.41 6.95 5.08
C GLU A 159 5.27 7.96 4.98
N LEU A 160 4.20 7.56 4.31
CA LEU A 160 2.92 8.27 4.38
C LEU A 160 2.11 7.73 5.55
N SER A 161 1.52 8.61 6.35
CA SER A 161 0.50 8.19 7.31
C SER A 161 -0.70 7.61 6.56
N GLN A 162 -1.42 6.69 7.20
CA GLN A 162 -2.58 6.05 6.58
C GLN A 162 -3.65 7.07 6.18
N GLU A 163 -3.82 8.12 6.97
CA GLU A 163 -4.76 9.21 6.67
C GLU A 163 -4.31 9.99 5.43
N PHE A 164 -3.05 10.42 5.40
CA PHE A 164 -2.49 11.17 4.29
C PHE A 164 -2.45 10.36 3.00
N GLU A 165 -2.10 9.07 3.10
CA GLU A 165 -2.15 8.15 1.97
C GLU A 165 -3.57 8.01 1.41
N ASN A 166 -4.59 7.83 2.27
CA ASN A 166 -5.98 7.70 1.86
C ASN A 166 -6.51 8.98 1.20
N GLN A 167 -6.16 10.15 1.74
CA GLN A 167 -6.55 11.43 1.14
C GLN A 167 -5.96 11.59 -0.27
N ASN A 168 -4.68 11.30 -0.42
CA ASN A 168 -4.01 11.41 -1.72
C ASN A 168 -4.48 10.35 -2.73
N LYS A 169 -4.77 9.13 -2.29
CA LYS A 169 -5.40 8.11 -3.13
C LYS A 169 -6.77 8.54 -3.64
N ALA A 170 -7.58 9.15 -2.78
CA ALA A 170 -8.88 9.67 -3.17
C ALA A 170 -8.75 10.79 -4.22
N GLU A 171 -7.78 11.68 -4.06
CA GLU A 171 -7.51 12.75 -5.03
C GLU A 171 -7.00 12.18 -6.37
N ALA A 172 -6.09 11.20 -6.32
CA ALA A 172 -5.63 10.53 -7.53
C ALA A 172 -6.79 9.86 -8.29
N LEU A 173 -7.69 9.15 -7.59
CA LEU A 173 -8.90 8.58 -8.22
C LEU A 173 -9.80 9.63 -8.84
N ARG A 174 -9.98 10.77 -8.16
CA ARG A 174 -10.77 11.87 -8.69
C ARG A 174 -10.19 12.41 -10.00
N LEU A 175 -8.87 12.63 -10.04
CA LEU A 175 -8.17 13.10 -11.24
C LEU A 175 -8.22 12.07 -12.38
N ALA A 176 -7.99 10.79 -12.10
CA ALA A 176 -8.09 9.71 -13.08
C ALA A 176 -9.53 9.60 -13.65
N SER A 177 -10.56 9.82 -12.81
CA SER A 177 -11.96 9.82 -13.27
C SER A 177 -12.28 10.98 -14.21
N VAL A 178 -11.71 12.16 -13.93
CA VAL A 178 -11.84 13.34 -14.83
C VAL A 178 -11.13 13.07 -16.16
N ASP A 179 -9.94 12.50 -16.14
CA ASP A 179 -9.18 12.13 -17.35
C ASP A 179 -9.95 11.10 -18.19
N ALA A 180 -10.52 10.04 -17.55
CA ALA A 180 -11.35 9.05 -18.22
C ALA A 180 -12.54 9.69 -18.93
N ARG A 181 -13.21 10.63 -18.26
CA ARG A 181 -14.34 11.36 -18.83
C ARG A 181 -13.92 12.22 -20.02
N THR A 182 -12.85 12.98 -19.90
CA THR A 182 -12.32 13.85 -20.97
C THR A 182 -11.96 13.02 -22.21
N LYS A 183 -11.33 11.86 -22.01
CA LYS A 183 -11.03 10.93 -23.11
C LYS A 183 -12.28 10.37 -23.75
N ALA A 184 -13.28 9.98 -22.94
CA ALA A 184 -14.56 9.48 -23.46
C ALA A 184 -15.32 10.54 -24.29
N GLU A 185 -15.34 11.80 -23.82
CA GLU A 185 -15.93 12.92 -24.54
C GLU A 185 -15.23 13.14 -25.89
N SER A 186 -13.91 13.20 -25.91
CA SER A 186 -13.11 13.35 -27.12
C SER A 186 -13.33 12.22 -28.13
N MET A 187 -13.45 10.97 -27.65
CA MET A 187 -13.74 9.82 -28.51
C MET A 187 -15.14 9.87 -29.07
N ALA A 188 -16.16 10.25 -28.27
CA ALA A 188 -17.54 10.39 -28.73
C ALA A 188 -17.65 11.48 -29.79
N ASP A 189 -17.03 12.64 -29.58
CA ASP A 189 -17.00 13.74 -30.54
C ASP A 189 -16.34 13.33 -31.86
N GLY A 190 -15.21 12.61 -31.79
CA GLY A 190 -14.53 12.09 -33.00
C GLY A 190 -15.37 11.09 -33.79
N LEU A 191 -16.35 10.44 -33.16
CA LEU A 191 -17.30 9.51 -33.78
C LEU A 191 -18.63 10.22 -34.21
N ASN A 192 -18.73 11.52 -34.07
CA ASN A 192 -19.97 12.30 -34.24
C ASN A 192 -21.14 11.79 -33.36
N ALA A 193 -20.85 11.27 -32.19
CA ALA A 193 -21.77 10.79 -31.19
C ALA A 193 -21.73 11.68 -29.94
N LYS A 194 -22.71 11.54 -29.05
CA LYS A 194 -22.74 12.24 -27.75
C LYS A 194 -22.48 11.24 -26.62
N LEU A 195 -21.69 11.64 -25.64
CA LEU A 195 -21.48 10.85 -24.45
C LEU A 195 -22.78 10.71 -23.65
N GLY A 196 -23.13 9.48 -23.28
CA GLY A 196 -24.35 9.14 -22.55
C GLY A 196 -24.10 8.89 -21.07
N LYS A 197 -24.93 8.05 -20.46
CA LYS A 197 -24.82 7.67 -19.04
C LYS A 197 -23.72 6.67 -18.83
N ILE A 198 -23.13 6.69 -17.63
CA ILE A 198 -22.20 5.67 -17.17
C ILE A 198 -22.92 4.32 -17.07
N VAL A 199 -22.29 3.28 -17.58
CA VAL A 199 -22.72 1.87 -17.52
C VAL A 199 -22.02 1.14 -16.41
N SER A 200 -20.70 1.30 -16.33
CA SER A 200 -19.87 0.70 -15.27
C SER A 200 -18.64 1.54 -15.02
N VAL A 201 -18.12 1.43 -13.82
CA VAL A 201 -16.85 2.02 -13.38
C VAL A 201 -16.07 0.91 -12.69
N SER A 202 -14.82 0.79 -13.04
CA SER A 202 -13.86 -0.07 -12.34
C SER A 202 -12.57 0.72 -12.12
N ASN A 203 -11.93 0.48 -10.99
CA ASN A 203 -10.59 0.96 -10.70
C ASN A 203 -9.66 -0.25 -10.63
N SER A 204 -8.45 -0.10 -11.09
CA SER A 204 -7.36 -1.02 -10.80
C SER A 204 -6.64 -0.58 -9.53
N ASP A 205 -6.05 -1.53 -8.83
CA ASP A 205 -5.31 -1.29 -7.61
C ASP A 205 -4.24 -0.21 -7.81
N PHE A 206 -4.03 0.56 -6.75
CA PHE A 206 -3.01 1.60 -6.71
C PHE A 206 -1.62 0.97 -6.78
N GLY A 207 -0.83 1.36 -7.78
CA GLY A 207 0.60 1.09 -7.77
C GLY A 207 1.27 2.05 -6.78
N TYR A 208 1.64 1.55 -5.60
CA TYR A 208 2.53 2.26 -4.68
C TYR A 208 3.94 1.70 -4.89
N THR A 209 4.82 2.53 -5.41
CA THR A 209 6.24 2.17 -5.53
C THR A 209 6.99 2.90 -4.44
N GLN A 210 7.28 2.18 -3.36
CA GLN A 210 8.17 2.66 -2.33
C GLN A 210 9.60 2.58 -2.85
N TRP A 211 10.23 3.72 -3.11
CA TRP A 211 11.65 3.78 -3.40
C TRP A 211 12.40 3.68 -2.07
N LEU A 212 12.97 2.52 -1.79
CA LEU A 212 13.99 2.39 -0.76
C LEU A 212 15.24 3.10 -1.29
N ALA A 213 15.56 4.23 -0.71
CA ALA A 213 16.86 4.85 -0.94
C ALA A 213 17.94 3.95 -0.31
N TYR A 214 18.40 2.97 -1.08
CA TYR A 214 19.61 2.21 -0.75
C TYR A 214 20.80 3.12 -1.08
N ASP A 215 21.17 3.97 -0.15
CA ASP A 215 22.51 4.56 -0.19
C ASP A 215 23.45 3.59 0.52
N ASN A 216 24.43 3.04 -0.24
CA ASN A 216 25.46 2.14 0.25
C ASN A 216 26.43 2.91 1.16
N ALA A 217 25.97 3.25 2.36
CA ALA A 217 26.84 3.75 3.42
C ALA A 217 27.52 2.58 4.15
N ALA A 218 28.21 1.70 3.40
CA ALA A 218 29.14 0.76 3.97
C ALA A 218 30.44 1.52 4.30
N GLY A 219 30.63 1.86 5.59
CA GLY A 219 31.97 2.01 6.12
C GLY A 219 32.48 3.39 6.47
N ALA A 220 31.66 4.38 6.82
CA ALA A 220 32.14 5.60 7.42
C ALA A 220 31.48 5.84 8.79
N MET A 221 32.26 5.80 9.86
CA MET A 221 31.91 6.42 11.13
C MET A 221 31.93 7.94 10.92
N VAL A 222 30.82 8.48 10.42
CA VAL A 222 30.61 9.93 10.30
C VAL A 222 29.92 10.41 11.59
N LYS A 223 30.38 11.54 12.15
CA LYS A 223 29.76 12.12 13.33
C LYS A 223 28.31 12.50 13.02
N SER A 224 27.38 12.09 13.88
CA SER A 224 25.93 12.20 13.74
C SER A 224 25.38 13.57 13.36
N ALA A 225 26.04 14.66 13.77
CA ALA A 225 25.64 16.02 13.43
C ALA A 225 25.76 16.36 11.92
N GLU A 226 26.58 15.64 11.16
CA GLU A 226 26.68 15.81 9.69
C GLU A 226 25.65 14.95 8.94
N ILE A 227 25.17 13.85 9.55
CA ILE A 227 24.21 12.93 8.93
C ILE A 227 22.81 13.55 8.91
N SER A 228 22.38 14.21 9.99
CA SER A 228 21.02 14.74 10.11
C SER A 228 20.69 15.85 9.09
N SER A 229 21.69 16.63 8.67
CA SER A 229 21.49 17.71 7.69
C SER A 229 21.39 17.21 6.24
N SER A 230 21.73 15.96 5.97
CA SER A 230 21.74 15.36 4.63
C SER A 230 20.57 14.39 4.37
N ILE A 231 19.83 14.00 5.42
CA ILE A 231 18.70 13.08 5.29
C ILE A 231 17.43 13.88 5.02
N GLN A 232 16.95 13.82 3.78
CA GLN A 232 15.70 14.47 3.37
C GLN A 232 14.73 13.45 2.78
N PRO A 233 13.41 13.63 3.00
CA PRO A 233 12.40 12.79 2.36
C PRO A 233 12.48 12.96 0.83
N SER A 234 12.45 11.84 0.11
CA SER A 234 12.22 11.84 -1.33
C SER A 234 10.72 11.93 -1.60
N GLU A 235 10.37 12.54 -2.72
CA GLU A 235 8.99 12.57 -3.19
C GLU A 235 8.52 11.16 -3.57
N HIS A 236 7.28 10.84 -3.23
CA HIS A 236 6.60 9.59 -3.58
C HIS A 236 5.52 9.86 -4.63
N GLU A 237 5.33 8.91 -5.52
CA GLU A 237 4.34 9.01 -6.58
C GLU A 237 3.18 8.06 -6.31
N ILE A 238 1.96 8.60 -6.29
CA ILE A 238 0.72 7.84 -6.15
C ILE A 238 0.01 7.83 -7.49
N ASN A 239 -0.11 6.66 -8.09
CA ASN A 239 -0.74 6.44 -9.37
C ASN A 239 -2.13 5.86 -9.19
N ALA A 240 -3.10 6.36 -9.97
CA ALA A 240 -4.44 5.80 -10.03
C ALA A 240 -4.88 5.58 -11.47
N GLN A 241 -5.64 4.51 -11.69
CA GLN A 241 -6.24 4.21 -12.98
C GLN A 241 -7.73 3.87 -12.80
N VAL A 242 -8.58 4.51 -13.60
CA VAL A 242 -10.02 4.30 -13.59
C VAL A 242 -10.49 3.98 -15.02
N SER A 243 -11.20 2.88 -15.18
CA SER A 243 -11.85 2.52 -16.45
C SER A 243 -13.36 2.75 -16.34
N VAL A 244 -13.90 3.50 -17.27
CA VAL A 244 -15.32 3.86 -17.28
C VAL A 244 -15.95 3.49 -18.62
N VAL A 245 -17.08 2.82 -18.56
CA VAL A 245 -17.89 2.48 -19.74
C VAL A 245 -19.08 3.43 -19.80
N TYR A 246 -19.23 4.12 -20.91
CA TYR A 246 -20.34 5.02 -21.19
C TYR A 246 -21.21 4.49 -22.33
N LYS A 247 -22.49 4.82 -22.31
CA LYS A 247 -23.36 4.70 -23.51
C LYS A 247 -23.05 5.84 -24.47
N LEU A 248 -23.18 5.57 -25.76
CA LEU A 248 -23.28 6.62 -26.79
C LEU A 248 -24.76 7.00 -27.05
N LYS A 249 -24.95 8.22 -27.53
CA LYS A 249 -26.24 8.76 -27.92
C LYS A 249 -26.12 9.36 -29.31
#